data_cc72768dd7eecec9bd1810081fb1e500
#
_entry.id   cc72768dd7eecec9bd1810081fb1e500
#
_cell.length_a   1.000
_cell.length_b   1.000
_cell.length_c   1.000
_cell.angle_alpha   90.00
_cell.angle_beta   90.00
_cell.angle_gamma   90.00
#
_symmetry.space_group_name_H-M   'P 1'
#
loop_
_entity.id
_entity.type
_entity.pdbx_description
1 polymer ?
#
loop_
_entity_poly.entity_id
_entity_poly.type
_entity_poly.pdbx_seq_one_letter_code
_entity_poly.pdbx_strand_id
1 'polypeptide(L)'
;MAGAENINPYNQNESKTEQVEEMFDSIAPAYDFMNTAMTFGLHRYWRDCALKMLDRLPHDSILDVATGTGDVAFRLYERFSPSRLVGIDLSNGMLDIARRKLASMDKKARDTISFKQDNCLQLSMDDKQFDVVTVAYGVRNFERLAQGYAEMLRVLRPGGTLCVIELSVPRNPLIRWAYNIYSRHLIPAIGRLVSGDSRAYSYLPESIAACPQREEMTDLMRQAGFTDCRYHSLTFGTLTIYLATRP
;
A
#
# COMPACT_ATOMS: atom_id res chain seq x y z
N MET A 1 -21.58 -5.34 -7.11
CA MET A 1 -20.67 -4.38 -7.80
C MET A 1 -19.38 -5.12 -8.08
N ALA A 2 -18.73 -4.91 -9.23
CA ALA A 2 -17.42 -5.51 -9.48
C ALA A 2 -16.44 -4.97 -8.45
N GLY A 3 -15.81 -5.85 -7.67
CA GLY A 3 -14.76 -5.46 -6.72
C GLY A 3 -13.52 -4.93 -7.46
N ALA A 4 -12.59 -4.29 -6.73
CA ALA A 4 -11.34 -3.80 -7.30
C ALA A 4 -10.56 -4.90 -8.05
N GLU A 5 -10.74 -6.16 -7.64
CA GLU A 5 -10.15 -7.35 -8.28
C GLU A 5 -10.45 -7.47 -9.78
N ASN A 6 -11.61 -6.96 -10.22
CA ASN A 6 -12.08 -7.03 -11.61
C ASN A 6 -11.73 -5.78 -12.45
N ILE A 7 -11.02 -4.82 -11.88
CA ILE A 7 -10.58 -3.61 -12.59
C ILE A 7 -9.13 -3.77 -12.97
N ASN A 8 -8.87 -3.86 -14.27
CA ASN A 8 -7.53 -3.98 -14.84
C ASN A 8 -7.02 -2.62 -15.32
N PRO A 9 -5.71 -2.35 -15.21
CA PRO A 9 -5.10 -1.11 -15.70
C PRO A 9 -5.30 -0.89 -17.20
N TYR A 10 -5.08 -1.91 -18.04
CA TYR A 10 -5.02 -1.75 -19.50
C TYR A 10 -6.09 -2.52 -20.27
N ASN A 11 -6.20 -3.85 -20.07
CA ASN A 11 -7.07 -4.72 -20.86
C ASN A 11 -7.66 -5.87 -20.02
N GLN A 12 -8.47 -6.74 -20.65
CA GLN A 12 -9.08 -7.90 -20.00
C GLN A 12 -8.42 -9.24 -20.38
N ASN A 13 -7.35 -9.23 -21.18
CA ASN A 13 -6.75 -10.44 -21.75
C ASN A 13 -5.58 -10.98 -20.90
N GLU A 14 -4.96 -10.13 -20.11
CA GLU A 14 -3.82 -10.45 -19.24
C GLU A 14 -4.25 -10.43 -17.77
N SER A 15 -3.49 -11.10 -16.91
CA SER A 15 -3.76 -11.09 -15.47
C SER A 15 -3.63 -9.66 -14.92
N LYS A 16 -4.42 -9.34 -13.90
CA LYS A 16 -4.29 -8.04 -13.22
C LYS A 16 -2.90 -7.86 -12.64
N THR A 17 -2.29 -8.92 -12.12
CA THR A 17 -0.96 -8.92 -11.53
C THR A 17 0.10 -8.44 -12.53
N GLU A 18 0.13 -9.00 -13.74
CA GLU A 18 1.07 -8.60 -14.80
C GLU A 18 0.87 -7.14 -15.24
N GLN A 19 -0.38 -6.72 -15.43
CA GLN A 19 -0.69 -5.35 -15.83
C GLN A 19 -0.35 -4.32 -14.74
N VAL A 20 -0.53 -4.68 -13.47
CA VAL A 20 -0.14 -3.84 -12.33
C VAL A 20 1.38 -3.70 -12.27
N GLU A 21 2.14 -4.78 -12.47
CA GLU A 21 3.61 -4.74 -12.55
C GLU A 21 4.07 -3.80 -13.67
N GLU A 22 3.58 -3.99 -14.91
CA GLU A 22 3.91 -3.15 -16.06
C GLU A 22 3.57 -1.66 -15.80
N MET A 23 2.39 -1.39 -15.27
CA MET A 23 1.96 -0.03 -14.94
C MET A 23 2.92 0.64 -13.95
N PHE A 24 3.26 -0.04 -12.86
CA PHE A 24 4.16 0.54 -11.86
C PHE A 24 5.60 0.67 -12.35
N ASP A 25 6.08 -0.25 -13.19
CA ASP A 25 7.38 -0.09 -13.85
C ASP A 25 7.42 1.16 -14.74
N SER A 26 6.35 1.42 -15.50
CA SER A 26 6.26 2.58 -16.39
C SER A 26 6.27 3.92 -15.66
N ILE A 27 5.57 4.01 -14.52
CA ILE A 27 5.44 5.28 -13.76
C ILE A 27 6.51 5.44 -12.68
N ALA A 28 7.34 4.44 -12.41
CA ALA A 28 8.32 4.45 -11.32
C ALA A 28 9.19 5.73 -11.26
N PRO A 29 9.74 6.25 -12.37
CA PRO A 29 10.59 7.45 -12.33
C PRO A 29 9.89 8.70 -11.81
N ALA A 30 8.57 8.82 -12.03
CA ALA A 30 7.79 9.99 -11.64
C ALA A 30 6.97 9.77 -10.35
N TYR A 31 6.98 8.56 -9.78
CA TYR A 31 6.05 8.11 -8.75
C TYR A 31 6.07 9.00 -7.48
N ASP A 32 7.25 9.24 -6.91
CA ASP A 32 7.37 10.02 -5.67
C ASP A 32 6.93 11.47 -5.86
N PHE A 33 7.27 12.07 -7.00
CA PHE A 33 6.83 13.42 -7.36
C PHE A 33 5.30 13.46 -7.52
N MET A 34 4.72 12.50 -8.23
CA MET A 34 3.28 12.42 -8.44
C MET A 34 2.50 12.21 -7.15
N ASN A 35 2.97 11.34 -6.25
CA ASN A 35 2.36 11.18 -4.94
C ASN A 35 2.36 12.49 -4.15
N THR A 36 3.44 13.24 -4.19
CA THR A 36 3.54 14.54 -3.54
C THR A 36 2.59 15.56 -4.16
N ALA A 37 2.56 15.65 -5.49
CA ALA A 37 1.71 16.57 -6.23
C ALA A 37 0.21 16.26 -6.05
N MET A 38 -0.19 14.99 -6.20
CA MET A 38 -1.58 14.57 -6.06
C MET A 38 -2.12 14.64 -4.63
N THR A 39 -1.28 14.52 -3.62
CA THR A 39 -1.74 14.57 -2.23
C THR A 39 -1.42 15.89 -1.55
N PHE A 40 -0.83 16.85 -2.26
CA PHE A 40 -0.29 18.09 -1.67
C PHE A 40 0.61 17.81 -0.46
N GLY A 41 1.37 16.70 -0.50
CA GLY A 41 2.24 16.24 0.58
C GLY A 41 1.53 15.58 1.77
N LEU A 42 0.19 15.51 1.80
CA LEU A 42 -0.58 14.89 2.88
C LEU A 42 -0.26 13.41 3.10
N HIS A 43 0.21 12.70 2.07
CA HIS A 43 0.62 11.29 2.19
C HIS A 43 1.68 11.07 3.28
N ARG A 44 2.55 12.06 3.56
CA ARG A 44 3.55 12.00 4.65
C ARG A 44 2.86 12.04 6.02
N TYR A 45 1.93 12.97 6.20
CA TYR A 45 1.13 13.05 7.42
C TYR A 45 0.32 11.78 7.67
N TRP A 46 -0.29 11.21 6.64
CA TRP A 46 -1.07 9.98 6.76
C TRP A 46 -0.22 8.79 7.18
N ARG A 47 0.98 8.65 6.61
CA ARG A 47 1.94 7.63 7.03
C ARG A 47 2.36 7.81 8.48
N ASP A 48 2.70 9.03 8.89
CA ASP A 48 3.07 9.31 10.27
C ASP A 48 1.94 8.99 11.26
N CYS A 49 0.68 9.24 10.89
CA CYS A 49 -0.48 8.83 11.69
C CYS A 49 -0.58 7.32 11.83
N ALA A 50 -0.39 6.56 10.73
CA ALA A 50 -0.43 5.10 10.76
C ALA A 50 0.70 4.52 11.62
N LEU A 51 1.93 5.02 11.46
CA LEU A 51 3.08 4.58 12.23
C LEU A 51 2.93 4.88 13.73
N LYS A 52 2.33 6.01 14.12
CA LYS A 52 2.00 6.30 15.52
C LYS A 52 1.09 5.24 16.15
N MET A 53 0.21 4.61 15.36
CA MET A 53 -0.67 3.57 15.88
C MET A 53 0.07 2.27 16.20
N LEU A 54 1.30 2.10 15.69
CA LEU A 54 2.18 0.95 15.92
C LEU A 54 3.15 1.16 17.11
N ASP A 55 3.30 2.36 17.67
CA ASP A 55 4.34 2.71 18.66
C ASP A 55 4.40 1.79 19.90
N ARG A 56 3.28 1.22 20.29
CA ARG A 56 3.19 0.38 21.50
C ARG A 56 3.14 -1.12 21.21
N LEU A 57 3.30 -1.50 19.96
CA LEU A 57 3.23 -2.88 19.50
C LEU A 57 4.65 -3.44 19.27
N PRO A 58 4.85 -4.77 19.31
CA PRO A 58 6.10 -5.36 18.84
C PRO A 58 6.38 -4.99 17.40
N HIS A 59 7.61 -4.61 17.06
CA HIS A 59 8.02 -4.17 15.72
C HIS A 59 9.49 -4.45 15.40
N ASP A 60 10.06 -5.52 15.97
CA ASP A 60 11.47 -5.89 15.75
C ASP A 60 11.69 -6.45 14.33
N SER A 61 10.73 -7.20 13.79
CA SER A 61 10.76 -7.74 12.43
C SER A 61 9.56 -7.24 11.64
N ILE A 62 9.81 -6.50 10.55
CA ILE A 62 8.76 -5.82 9.76
C ILE A 62 8.81 -6.28 8.31
N LEU A 63 7.64 -6.55 7.72
CA LEU A 63 7.44 -6.73 6.28
C LEU A 63 6.61 -5.57 5.73
N ASP A 64 7.13 -4.88 4.72
CA ASP A 64 6.41 -3.85 3.98
C ASP A 64 6.02 -4.39 2.59
N VAL A 65 4.75 -4.70 2.42
CA VAL A 65 4.16 -5.29 1.19
C VAL A 65 3.74 -4.19 0.24
N ALA A 66 4.01 -4.36 -1.06
CA ALA A 66 3.88 -3.33 -2.07
C ALA A 66 4.64 -2.05 -1.66
N THR A 67 5.92 -2.25 -1.31
CA THR A 67 6.79 -1.21 -0.74
C THR A 67 7.09 -0.06 -1.71
N GLY A 68 6.90 -0.28 -3.01
CA GLY A 68 7.16 0.69 -4.05
C GLY A 68 8.59 1.21 -4.02
N THR A 69 8.75 2.52 -3.97
CA THR A 69 10.07 3.20 -3.88
C THR A 69 10.68 3.18 -2.47
N GLY A 70 10.11 2.40 -1.53
CA GLY A 70 10.62 2.18 -0.18
C GLY A 70 10.26 3.26 0.84
N ASP A 71 9.44 4.23 0.50
CA ASP A 71 9.16 5.39 1.36
C ASP A 71 8.57 5.02 2.74
N VAL A 72 7.70 3.99 2.81
CA VAL A 72 7.14 3.51 4.08
C VAL A 72 8.19 2.71 4.84
N ALA A 73 8.93 1.84 4.16
CA ALA A 73 10.02 1.04 4.75
C ALA A 73 11.08 1.93 5.43
N PHE A 74 11.52 3.02 4.77
CA PHE A 74 12.47 3.95 5.37
C PHE A 74 11.91 4.65 6.60
N ARG A 75 10.64 5.08 6.58
CA ARG A 75 10.00 5.70 7.75
C ARG A 75 9.81 4.72 8.91
N LEU A 76 9.50 3.44 8.62
CA LEU A 76 9.47 2.37 9.62
C LEU A 76 10.84 2.18 10.26
N TYR A 77 11.90 2.14 9.47
CA TYR A 77 13.28 2.04 9.96
C TYR A 77 13.66 3.24 10.85
N GLU A 78 13.43 4.46 10.38
CA GLU A 78 13.72 5.69 11.14
C GLU A 78 12.98 5.75 12.49
N ARG A 79 11.71 5.28 12.52
CA ARG A 79 10.88 5.39 13.71
C ARG A 79 11.15 4.30 14.73
N PHE A 80 11.29 3.05 14.26
CA PHE A 80 11.29 1.88 15.13
C PHE A 80 12.67 1.22 15.29
N SER A 81 13.60 1.51 14.39
CA SER A 81 14.92 0.86 14.37
C SER A 81 14.84 -0.68 14.53
N PRO A 82 14.02 -1.37 13.70
CA PRO A 82 13.85 -2.82 13.81
C PRO A 82 15.17 -3.54 13.59
N SER A 83 15.27 -4.81 14.03
CA SER A 83 16.43 -5.66 13.72
C SER A 83 16.38 -6.17 12.27
N ARG A 84 15.18 -6.28 11.69
CA ARG A 84 14.96 -6.74 10.31
C ARG A 84 13.79 -6.01 9.68
N LEU A 85 14.00 -5.47 8.46
CA LEU A 85 12.94 -4.90 7.64
C LEU A 85 13.06 -5.42 6.21
N VAL A 86 11.99 -6.02 5.70
CA VAL A 86 11.92 -6.52 4.33
C VAL A 86 10.86 -5.73 3.59
N GLY A 87 11.20 -5.10 2.49
CA GLY A 87 10.24 -4.50 1.56
C GLY A 87 10.07 -5.39 0.32
N ILE A 88 8.84 -5.66 -0.06
CA ILE A 88 8.55 -6.43 -1.26
C ILE A 88 7.65 -5.66 -2.22
N ASP A 89 7.87 -5.87 -3.51
CA ASP A 89 7.02 -5.33 -4.58
C ASP A 89 7.03 -6.26 -5.79
N LEU A 90 6.04 -6.17 -6.66
CA LEU A 90 6.04 -6.82 -7.97
C LEU A 90 6.96 -6.09 -8.95
N SER A 91 6.95 -4.74 -8.92
CA SER A 91 7.67 -3.88 -9.85
C SER A 91 9.17 -3.80 -9.51
N ASN A 92 10.01 -4.31 -10.39
CA ASN A 92 11.45 -4.13 -10.27
C ASN A 92 11.87 -2.67 -10.46
N GLY A 93 11.18 -1.91 -11.31
CA GLY A 93 11.45 -0.49 -11.51
C GLY A 93 11.29 0.31 -10.21
N MET A 94 10.25 0.01 -9.42
CA MET A 94 10.05 0.58 -8.09
C MET A 94 11.15 0.17 -7.12
N LEU A 95 11.47 -1.13 -7.06
CA LEU A 95 12.49 -1.67 -6.16
C LEU A 95 13.89 -1.13 -6.47
N ASP A 96 14.21 -0.86 -7.72
CA ASP A 96 15.49 -0.26 -8.09
C ASP A 96 15.65 1.18 -7.58
N ILE A 97 14.54 1.92 -7.48
CA ILE A 97 14.54 3.23 -6.83
C ILE A 97 14.75 3.06 -5.32
N ALA A 98 14.03 2.12 -4.68
CA ALA A 98 14.19 1.82 -3.26
C ALA A 98 15.65 1.39 -2.93
N ARG A 99 16.24 0.50 -3.74
CA ARG A 99 17.63 0.05 -3.58
C ARG A 99 18.63 1.19 -3.74
N ARG A 100 18.43 2.11 -4.70
CA ARG A 100 19.28 3.31 -4.86
C ARG A 100 19.19 4.25 -3.67
N LYS A 101 17.97 4.48 -3.12
CA LYS A 101 17.80 5.26 -1.89
C LYS A 101 18.52 4.60 -0.73
N LEU A 102 18.36 3.28 -0.54
CA LEU A 102 19.03 2.52 0.51
C LEU A 102 20.55 2.59 0.41
N ALA A 103 21.11 2.51 -0.80
CA ALA A 103 22.56 2.59 -1.01
C ALA A 103 23.17 3.92 -0.53
N SER A 104 22.39 5.00 -0.47
CA SER A 104 22.82 6.30 0.05
C SER A 104 22.71 6.42 1.58
N MET A 105 22.09 5.47 2.27
CA MET A 105 21.94 5.45 3.73
C MET A 105 23.19 4.91 4.42
N ASP A 106 23.22 5.01 5.75
CA ASP A 106 24.31 4.47 6.57
C ASP A 106 24.40 2.93 6.51
N LYS A 107 25.50 2.39 7.04
CA LYS A 107 25.74 0.94 7.04
C LYS A 107 24.67 0.19 7.81
N LYS A 108 24.21 0.72 8.94
CA LYS A 108 23.21 0.07 9.79
C LYS A 108 21.89 -0.11 9.03
N ALA A 109 21.44 0.91 8.30
CA ALA A 109 20.25 0.81 7.45
C ALA A 109 20.41 -0.26 6.37
N ARG A 110 21.57 -0.29 5.68
CA ARG A 110 21.84 -1.27 4.63
C ARG A 110 21.94 -2.71 5.15
N ASP A 111 22.38 -2.91 6.38
CA ASP A 111 22.45 -4.23 7.02
C ASP A 111 21.06 -4.68 7.53
N THR A 112 20.14 -3.75 7.81
CA THR A 112 18.81 -4.01 8.38
C THR A 112 17.71 -4.15 7.32
N ILE A 113 17.75 -3.30 6.27
CA ILE A 113 16.70 -3.22 5.25
C ILE A 113 17.10 -4.06 4.03
N SER A 114 16.16 -4.82 3.52
CA SER A 114 16.31 -5.52 2.24
C SER A 114 15.10 -5.33 1.35
N PHE A 115 15.31 -5.23 0.04
CA PHE A 115 14.24 -5.12 -0.96
C PHE A 115 14.28 -6.31 -1.92
N LYS A 116 13.13 -6.99 -2.07
CA LYS A 116 12.99 -8.21 -2.86
C LYS A 116 11.76 -8.15 -3.75
N GLN A 117 11.90 -8.58 -5.01
CA GLN A 117 10.73 -8.82 -5.85
C GLN A 117 9.98 -10.06 -5.32
N ASP A 118 8.69 -9.90 -5.02
CA ASP A 118 7.85 -10.98 -4.52
C ASP A 118 6.37 -10.66 -4.78
N ASN A 119 5.55 -11.72 -4.84
CA ASN A 119 4.11 -11.61 -5.05
C ASN A 119 3.37 -11.77 -3.71
N CYS A 120 2.64 -10.73 -3.31
CA CYS A 120 1.85 -10.75 -2.07
C CYS A 120 0.75 -11.81 -2.04
N LEU A 121 0.39 -12.39 -3.18
CA LEU A 121 -0.57 -13.51 -3.27
C LEU A 121 0.08 -14.87 -2.97
N GLN A 122 1.41 -14.95 -2.98
CA GLN A 122 2.18 -16.16 -2.67
C GLN A 122 3.55 -15.73 -2.18
N LEU A 123 3.62 -15.32 -0.91
CA LEU A 123 4.85 -14.84 -0.31
C LEU A 123 5.90 -15.96 -0.18
N SER A 124 7.13 -15.68 -0.61
CA SER A 124 8.24 -16.60 -0.50
C SER A 124 8.82 -16.72 0.92
N MET A 125 8.23 -16.04 1.90
CA MET A 125 8.62 -16.05 3.31
C MET A 125 7.96 -17.22 4.06
N ASP A 126 8.66 -17.72 5.07
CA ASP A 126 8.13 -18.74 5.97
C ASP A 126 7.04 -18.17 6.90
N ASP A 127 6.30 -19.06 7.54
CA ASP A 127 5.27 -18.70 8.51
C ASP A 127 5.85 -17.99 9.74
N LYS A 128 5.09 -17.08 10.32
CA LYS A 128 5.34 -16.49 11.65
C LYS A 128 6.71 -15.79 11.78
N GLN A 129 7.11 -15.06 10.76
CA GLN A 129 8.40 -14.36 10.68
C GLN A 129 8.35 -12.92 11.20
N PHE A 130 7.22 -12.24 11.10
CA PHE A 130 7.13 -10.80 11.29
C PHE A 130 6.22 -10.41 12.45
N ASP A 131 6.62 -9.36 13.17
CA ASP A 131 5.79 -8.73 14.20
C ASP A 131 4.78 -7.77 13.59
N VAL A 132 5.18 -7.09 12.51
CA VAL A 132 4.32 -6.15 11.76
C VAL A 132 4.39 -6.45 10.27
N VAL A 133 3.23 -6.42 9.62
CA VAL A 133 3.11 -6.32 8.17
C VAL A 133 2.43 -5.00 7.83
N THR A 134 3.04 -4.21 6.95
CA THR A 134 2.45 -2.97 6.43
C THR A 134 2.10 -3.11 4.95
N VAL A 135 1.03 -2.45 4.51
CA VAL A 135 0.68 -2.26 3.10
C VAL A 135 0.18 -0.84 2.93
N ALA A 136 0.87 -0.03 2.14
CA ALA A 136 0.42 1.33 1.86
C ALA A 136 0.07 1.51 0.38
N TYR A 137 -1.18 1.88 0.10
CA TYR A 137 -1.71 2.14 -1.25
C TYR A 137 -1.61 0.95 -2.22
N GLY A 138 -1.48 -0.27 -1.67
CA GLY A 138 -1.25 -1.49 -2.43
C GLY A 138 -2.49 -2.38 -2.60
N VAL A 139 -3.34 -2.51 -1.55
CA VAL A 139 -4.38 -3.54 -1.50
C VAL A 139 -5.43 -3.44 -2.61
N ARG A 140 -5.72 -2.23 -3.11
CA ARG A 140 -6.64 -2.01 -4.24
C ARG A 140 -6.13 -2.64 -5.56
N ASN A 141 -4.83 -2.91 -5.64
CA ASN A 141 -4.18 -3.50 -6.81
C ASN A 141 -4.10 -5.03 -6.75
N PHE A 142 -4.42 -5.63 -5.61
CA PHE A 142 -4.39 -7.09 -5.48
C PHE A 142 -5.43 -7.73 -6.40
N GLU A 143 -5.01 -8.74 -7.13
CA GLU A 143 -5.90 -9.53 -8.01
C GLU A 143 -6.85 -10.41 -7.19
N ARG A 144 -6.40 -10.88 -6.03
CA ARG A 144 -7.17 -11.70 -5.08
C ARG A 144 -6.90 -11.21 -3.65
N LEU A 145 -7.73 -10.27 -3.19
CA LEU A 145 -7.53 -9.58 -1.92
C LEU A 145 -7.57 -10.54 -0.71
N ALA A 146 -8.51 -11.49 -0.72
CA ALA A 146 -8.63 -12.51 0.34
C ALA A 146 -7.36 -13.38 0.44
N GLN A 147 -6.76 -13.74 -0.70
CA GLN A 147 -5.51 -14.52 -0.72
C GLN A 147 -4.34 -13.68 -0.19
N GLY A 148 -4.24 -12.42 -0.58
CA GLY A 148 -3.22 -11.52 -0.03
C GLY A 148 -3.32 -11.39 1.49
N TYR A 149 -4.54 -11.26 2.04
CA TYR A 149 -4.75 -11.24 3.49
C TYR A 149 -4.38 -12.56 4.17
N ALA A 150 -4.69 -13.70 3.55
CA ALA A 150 -4.30 -15.01 4.09
C ALA A 150 -2.77 -15.16 4.15
N GLU A 151 -2.04 -14.72 3.13
CA GLU A 151 -0.58 -14.73 3.11
C GLU A 151 0.02 -13.78 4.16
N MET A 152 -0.51 -12.55 4.29
CA MET A 152 -0.07 -11.63 5.31
C MET A 152 -0.35 -12.16 6.73
N LEU A 153 -1.49 -12.84 6.93
CA LEU A 153 -1.78 -13.53 8.19
C LEU A 153 -0.75 -14.64 8.45
N ARG A 154 -0.43 -15.46 7.43
CA ARG A 154 0.49 -16.59 7.54
C ARG A 154 1.89 -16.17 8.01
N VAL A 155 2.42 -15.08 7.47
CA VAL A 155 3.78 -14.62 7.78
C VAL A 155 3.89 -13.82 9.08
N LEU A 156 2.79 -13.29 9.61
CA LEU A 156 2.77 -12.64 10.92
C LEU A 156 2.97 -13.65 12.05
N ARG A 157 3.60 -13.27 13.13
CA ARG A 157 3.67 -14.02 14.40
C ARG A 157 2.31 -13.96 15.11
N PRO A 158 1.96 -14.92 15.99
CA PRO A 158 0.83 -14.76 16.91
C PRO A 158 0.95 -13.44 17.69
N GLY A 159 -0.11 -12.66 17.76
CA GLY A 159 -0.11 -11.31 18.31
C GLY A 159 0.47 -10.24 17.39
N GLY A 160 1.00 -10.60 16.22
CA GLY A 160 1.52 -9.66 15.22
C GLY A 160 0.42 -8.82 14.57
N THR A 161 0.79 -7.66 14.05
CA THR A 161 -0.15 -6.65 13.56
C THR A 161 -0.02 -6.42 12.07
N LEU A 162 -1.16 -6.46 11.37
CA LEU A 162 -1.32 -5.93 10.01
C LEU A 162 -1.75 -4.46 10.08
N CYS A 163 -1.05 -3.58 9.36
CA CYS A 163 -1.39 -2.17 9.18
C CYS A 163 -1.56 -1.86 7.68
N VAL A 164 -2.78 -1.56 7.26
CA VAL A 164 -3.08 -1.16 5.88
C VAL A 164 -3.41 0.33 5.83
N ILE A 165 -2.77 1.04 4.91
CA ILE A 165 -3.02 2.46 4.62
C ILE A 165 -3.57 2.53 3.20
N GLU A 166 -4.85 2.93 3.03
CA GLU A 166 -5.44 2.94 1.70
C GLU A 166 -6.33 4.16 1.47
N LEU A 167 -6.33 4.65 0.23
CA LEU A 167 -7.20 5.73 -0.19
C LEU A 167 -8.67 5.30 -0.13
N SER A 168 -9.53 6.23 0.21
CA SER A 168 -10.96 5.95 0.36
C SER A 168 -11.82 7.11 -0.14
N VAL A 169 -13.10 6.82 -0.43
CA VAL A 169 -14.07 7.80 -0.90
C VAL A 169 -14.76 8.45 0.31
N PRO A 170 -14.83 9.77 0.41
CA PRO A 170 -15.55 10.47 1.48
C PRO A 170 -17.02 10.06 1.60
N ARG A 171 -17.52 9.88 2.83
CA ARG A 171 -18.94 9.58 3.07
C ARG A 171 -19.84 10.81 2.96
N ASN A 172 -19.32 11.99 3.37
CA ASN A 172 -20.08 13.24 3.29
C ASN A 172 -20.37 13.60 1.82
N PRO A 173 -21.62 13.83 1.42
CA PRO A 173 -21.97 14.07 0.01
C PRO A 173 -21.29 15.30 -0.62
N LEU A 174 -21.15 16.38 0.13
CA LEU A 174 -20.52 17.63 -0.36
C LEU A 174 -19.01 17.42 -0.59
N ILE A 175 -18.34 16.77 0.37
CA ILE A 175 -16.92 16.46 0.26
C ILE A 175 -16.68 15.45 -0.86
N ARG A 176 -17.55 14.44 -1.00
CA ARG A 176 -17.52 13.46 -2.10
C ARG A 176 -17.68 14.13 -3.46
N TRP A 177 -18.56 15.10 -3.58
CA TRP A 177 -18.73 15.85 -4.82
C TRP A 177 -17.43 16.58 -5.21
N ALA A 178 -16.83 17.32 -4.29
CA ALA A 178 -15.53 17.99 -4.50
C ALA A 178 -14.40 16.99 -4.81
N TYR A 179 -14.33 15.88 -4.07
CA TYR A 179 -13.38 14.80 -4.29
C TYR A 179 -13.53 14.17 -5.68
N ASN A 180 -14.77 13.97 -6.15
CA ASN A 180 -15.02 13.40 -7.49
C ASN A 180 -14.56 14.34 -8.61
N ILE A 181 -14.74 15.67 -8.46
CA ILE A 181 -14.20 16.63 -9.41
C ILE A 181 -12.68 16.55 -9.43
N TYR A 182 -12.06 16.58 -8.25
CA TYR A 182 -10.61 16.48 -8.11
C TYR A 182 -10.05 15.17 -8.71
N SER A 183 -10.60 14.03 -8.32
CA SER A 183 -10.09 12.71 -8.71
C SER A 183 -10.30 12.37 -10.19
N ARG A 184 -11.43 12.82 -10.79
CA ARG A 184 -11.76 12.49 -12.17
C ARG A 184 -11.20 13.46 -13.20
N HIS A 185 -10.89 14.69 -12.81
CA HIS A 185 -10.44 15.73 -13.75
C HIS A 185 -9.01 16.18 -13.47
N LEU A 186 -8.67 16.51 -12.22
CA LEU A 186 -7.36 17.09 -11.91
C LEU A 186 -6.26 16.03 -11.88
N ILE A 187 -6.48 14.87 -11.25
CA ILE A 187 -5.48 13.79 -11.20
C ILE A 187 -5.08 13.31 -12.60
N PRO A 188 -6.02 12.96 -13.52
CA PRO A 188 -5.64 12.56 -14.88
C PRO A 188 -4.97 13.68 -15.70
N ALA A 189 -5.33 14.95 -15.46
CA ALA A 189 -4.68 16.08 -16.13
C ALA A 189 -3.20 16.22 -15.71
N ILE A 190 -2.92 16.15 -14.40
CA ILE A 190 -1.56 16.19 -13.88
C ILE A 190 -0.76 14.97 -14.38
N GLY A 191 -1.36 13.77 -14.33
CA GLY A 191 -0.72 12.54 -14.78
C GLY A 191 -0.26 12.58 -16.22
N ARG A 192 -1.09 13.07 -17.13
CA ARG A 192 -0.74 13.25 -18.55
C ARG A 192 0.45 14.17 -18.78
N LEU A 193 0.58 15.21 -17.96
CA LEU A 193 1.67 16.20 -18.08
C LEU A 193 3.01 15.66 -17.57
N VAL A 194 3.00 14.72 -16.63
CA VAL A 194 4.22 14.34 -15.88
C VAL A 194 4.76 12.97 -16.31
N SER A 195 3.90 11.96 -16.46
CA SER A 195 4.37 10.57 -16.66
C SER A 195 4.17 10.03 -18.09
N GLY A 196 3.33 10.69 -18.91
CA GLY A 196 3.00 10.19 -20.24
C GLY A 196 2.02 8.99 -20.25
N ASP A 197 1.79 8.32 -19.12
CA ASP A 197 0.81 7.22 -18.99
C ASP A 197 -0.53 7.74 -18.46
N SER A 198 -1.43 8.11 -19.38
CA SER A 198 -2.75 8.59 -19.03
C SER A 198 -3.65 7.51 -18.40
N ARG A 199 -3.39 6.22 -18.68
CA ARG A 199 -4.21 5.10 -18.20
C ARG A 199 -3.98 4.81 -16.73
N ALA A 200 -2.74 4.84 -16.25
CA ALA A 200 -2.40 4.68 -14.84
C ALA A 200 -3.17 5.67 -13.94
N TYR A 201 -3.34 6.91 -14.40
CA TYR A 201 -4.03 7.94 -13.62
C TYR A 201 -5.56 7.96 -13.79
N SER A 202 -6.12 7.32 -14.81
CA SER A 202 -7.55 7.02 -14.88
C SER A 202 -7.92 5.77 -14.07
N TYR A 203 -7.03 4.79 -14.02
CA TYR A 203 -7.17 3.59 -13.19
C TYR A 203 -7.21 3.92 -11.68
N LEU A 204 -6.46 4.93 -11.23
CA LEU A 204 -6.38 5.30 -9.81
C LEU A 204 -7.77 5.60 -9.19
N PRO A 205 -8.60 6.55 -9.69
CA PRO A 205 -9.92 6.78 -9.11
C PRO A 205 -10.88 5.60 -9.28
N GLU A 206 -10.77 4.82 -10.36
CA GLU A 206 -11.58 3.63 -10.60
C GLU A 206 -11.28 2.54 -9.55
N SER A 207 -10.00 2.24 -9.31
CA SER A 207 -9.57 1.24 -8.33
C SER A 207 -9.88 1.66 -6.88
N ILE A 208 -9.76 2.94 -6.53
CA ILE A 208 -10.15 3.46 -5.21
C ILE A 208 -11.66 3.27 -4.99
N ALA A 209 -12.48 3.63 -5.97
CA ALA A 209 -13.94 3.54 -5.84
C ALA A 209 -14.46 2.09 -5.73
N ALA A 210 -13.75 1.14 -6.35
CA ALA A 210 -14.12 -0.27 -6.36
C ALA A 210 -13.50 -1.08 -5.21
N CYS A 211 -12.47 -0.56 -4.55
CA CYS A 211 -11.85 -1.23 -3.40
C CYS A 211 -12.82 -1.27 -2.21
N PRO A 212 -12.95 -2.41 -1.52
CA PRO A 212 -13.68 -2.46 -0.26
C PRO A 212 -13.18 -1.41 0.74
N GLN A 213 -14.07 -0.77 1.46
CA GLN A 213 -13.71 0.33 2.35
C GLN A 213 -14.32 0.18 3.73
N ARG A 214 -13.58 0.63 4.76
CA ARG A 214 -14.01 0.71 6.15
C ARG A 214 -14.54 -0.64 6.68
N GLU A 215 -15.83 -0.74 6.96
CA GLU A 215 -16.48 -1.95 7.48
C GLU A 215 -16.27 -3.15 6.55
N GLU A 216 -16.47 -2.97 5.25
CA GLU A 216 -16.27 -4.05 4.25
C GLU A 216 -14.84 -4.57 4.27
N MET A 217 -13.85 -3.67 4.39
CA MET A 217 -12.43 -4.06 4.47
C MET A 217 -12.13 -4.81 5.77
N THR A 218 -12.64 -4.34 6.91
CA THR A 218 -12.43 -5.06 8.19
C THR A 218 -13.14 -6.40 8.23
N ASP A 219 -14.27 -6.54 7.52
CA ASP A 219 -14.97 -7.83 7.40
C ASP A 219 -14.16 -8.83 6.57
N LEU A 220 -13.53 -8.40 5.49
CA LEU A 220 -12.60 -9.23 4.71
C LEU A 220 -11.39 -9.68 5.55
N MET A 221 -10.82 -8.78 6.36
CA MET A 221 -9.73 -9.14 7.28
C MET A 221 -10.19 -10.19 8.30
N ARG A 222 -11.41 -10.05 8.87
CA ARG A 222 -11.97 -11.05 9.79
C ARG A 222 -12.19 -12.40 9.10
N GLN A 223 -12.70 -12.40 7.87
CA GLN A 223 -12.89 -13.61 7.08
C GLN A 223 -11.56 -14.32 6.77
N ALA A 224 -10.47 -13.57 6.62
CA ALA A 224 -9.11 -14.11 6.47
C ALA A 224 -8.53 -14.68 7.78
N GLY A 225 -9.17 -14.46 8.95
CA GLY A 225 -8.76 -14.99 10.23
C GLY A 225 -8.13 -13.97 11.18
N PHE A 226 -8.09 -12.69 10.84
CA PHE A 226 -7.62 -11.64 11.75
C PHE A 226 -8.65 -11.32 12.84
N THR A 227 -8.15 -10.90 14.00
CA THR A 227 -8.92 -10.38 15.13
C THR A 227 -8.65 -8.88 15.32
N ASP A 228 -9.38 -8.24 16.24
CA ASP A 228 -9.23 -6.81 16.59
C ASP A 228 -9.19 -5.88 15.36
N CYS A 229 -9.94 -6.27 14.32
CA CYS A 229 -10.00 -5.49 13.08
C CYS A 229 -10.72 -4.16 13.31
N ARG A 230 -10.00 -3.06 13.14
CA ARG A 230 -10.49 -1.70 13.31
C ARG A 230 -9.97 -0.78 12.21
N TYR A 231 -10.65 0.33 11.99
CA TYR A 231 -10.19 1.34 11.04
C TYR A 231 -10.27 2.75 11.62
N HIS A 232 -9.46 3.64 11.08
CA HIS A 232 -9.46 5.06 11.37
C HIS A 232 -9.36 5.87 10.09
N SER A 233 -10.39 6.69 9.80
CA SER A 233 -10.41 7.53 8.60
C SER A 233 -9.83 8.90 8.88
N LEU A 234 -8.99 9.40 7.97
CA LEU A 234 -8.34 10.71 8.03
C LEU A 234 -8.85 11.61 6.91
N THR A 235 -8.59 12.91 7.03
CA THR A 235 -8.81 13.92 5.98
C THR A 235 -10.20 13.78 5.36
N PHE A 236 -11.23 13.91 6.19
CA PHE A 236 -12.64 13.79 5.80
C PHE A 236 -13.01 12.44 5.13
N GLY A 237 -12.22 11.41 5.36
CA GLY A 237 -12.44 10.08 4.81
C GLY A 237 -11.85 9.84 3.41
N THR A 238 -10.88 10.64 2.98
CA THR A 238 -10.12 10.41 1.74
C THR A 238 -9.02 9.36 1.92
N LEU A 239 -8.65 9.06 3.15
CA LEU A 239 -7.76 7.98 3.53
C LEU A 239 -8.33 7.20 4.70
N THR A 240 -8.05 5.91 4.73
CA THR A 240 -8.39 5.04 5.87
C THR A 240 -7.20 4.15 6.23
N ILE A 241 -6.87 4.12 7.53
CA ILE A 241 -5.89 3.23 8.13
C ILE A 241 -6.66 2.07 8.76
N TYR A 242 -6.22 0.85 8.50
CA TYR A 242 -6.78 -0.36 9.08
C TYR A 242 -5.73 -1.07 9.92
N LEU A 243 -6.14 -1.56 11.07
CA LEU A 243 -5.31 -2.40 11.94
C LEU A 243 -6.05 -3.70 12.22
N ALA A 244 -5.31 -4.80 12.19
CA ALA A 244 -5.82 -6.11 12.53
C ALA A 244 -4.72 -6.94 13.18
N THR A 245 -5.08 -7.85 14.08
CA THR A 245 -4.15 -8.66 14.85
C THR A 245 -4.24 -10.12 14.42
N ARG A 246 -3.11 -10.80 14.28
CA ARG A 246 -3.08 -12.26 14.15
C ARG A 246 -3.37 -12.88 15.53
N PRO A 247 -4.36 -13.79 15.66
CA PRO A 247 -4.62 -14.51 16.92
C PRO A 247 -3.46 -15.41 17.36
#